data_6a7d2ee23b0a35285cbf2d143235bb0d
#
_entry.id   6a7d2ee23b0a35285cbf2d143235bb0d
#
_cell.length_a   1.000
_cell.length_b   1.000
_cell.length_c   1.000
_cell.angle_alpha   90.00
_cell.angle_beta   90.00
_cell.angle_gamma   90.00
#
_symmetry.space_group_name_H-M   'P 1'
#
loop_
_entity.id
_entity.type
_entity.pdbx_description
1 polymer ?
#
loop_
_entity_poly.entity_id
_entity_poly.type
_entity_poly.pdbx_seq_one_letter_code
_entity_poly.pdbx_strand_id
1 'polypeptide(L)'
;TAQAGNTTSAADIDSDVPKDDKLFEAVVKGRSKKIEELVKEALDNGADAQSIIDKSLIPAITHVGKLFDKQIYYLPQLISSAETMELGIGVLEPVLAQNKDKEPLGTIVMATVEHDIHDIGKNLVVLMLKNYGYDVIDLGKDVPAETIIEAAKEHNADIIGLSALMTTTMMEMKKVVNLVKENNMDTLVI
;
A
#
# COMPACT_ATOMS: atom_id res chain seq x y z
N THR A 1 -7.38 -16.08 -40.15
CA THR A 1 -8.30 -15.33 -39.25
C THR A 1 -7.45 -14.50 -38.29
N ALA A 2 -7.35 -13.21 -38.59
CA ALA A 2 -6.59 -12.23 -37.83
C ALA A 2 -7.35 -11.92 -36.50
N GLN A 3 -6.67 -12.02 -35.38
CA GLN A 3 -7.16 -11.47 -34.13
C GLN A 3 -7.00 -9.95 -34.16
N ALA A 4 -8.13 -9.26 -34.07
CA ALA A 4 -8.17 -7.81 -33.93
C ALA A 4 -7.61 -7.43 -32.53
N GLY A 5 -6.45 -6.79 -32.52
CA GLY A 5 -5.91 -6.15 -31.33
C GLY A 5 -6.82 -4.99 -30.90
N ASN A 6 -7.28 -5.03 -29.67
CA ASN A 6 -8.09 -3.99 -29.07
C ASN A 6 -7.17 -2.79 -28.77
N THR A 7 -7.04 -1.85 -29.70
CA THR A 7 -6.35 -0.57 -29.50
C THR A 7 -7.27 0.35 -28.72
N THR A 8 -7.19 0.30 -27.39
CA THR A 8 -7.75 1.35 -26.53
C THR A 8 -7.05 2.66 -26.88
N SER A 9 -7.81 3.66 -27.29
CA SER A 9 -7.25 4.93 -27.77
C SER A 9 -6.69 5.76 -26.61
N ALA A 10 -5.73 6.66 -26.90
CA ALA A 10 -5.16 7.60 -25.94
C ALA A 10 -6.24 8.46 -25.24
N ALA A 11 -7.43 8.58 -25.82
CA ALA A 11 -8.57 9.31 -25.27
C ALA A 11 -9.21 8.63 -24.03
N ASP A 12 -9.06 7.30 -23.87
CA ASP A 12 -9.62 6.55 -22.73
C ASP A 12 -8.77 6.70 -21.45
N ILE A 13 -7.57 7.29 -21.53
CA ILE A 13 -6.69 7.53 -20.39
C ILE A 13 -7.04 8.82 -19.66
N ASP A 14 -7.62 9.77 -20.35
CA ASP A 14 -7.83 11.15 -19.87
C ASP A 14 -9.18 11.34 -19.14
N SER A 15 -10.11 10.39 -19.27
CA SER A 15 -11.44 10.50 -18.67
C SER A 15 -11.47 10.32 -17.15
N ASP A 16 -10.47 9.65 -16.56
CA ASP A 16 -10.38 9.34 -15.14
C ASP A 16 -9.42 10.27 -14.37
N VAL A 17 -8.85 11.27 -15.05
CA VAL A 17 -7.91 12.22 -14.41
C VAL A 17 -8.69 13.34 -13.74
N PRO A 18 -8.58 13.50 -12.40
CA PRO A 18 -9.19 14.63 -11.71
C PRO A 18 -8.62 15.95 -12.25
N LYS A 19 -9.49 16.84 -12.75
CA LYS A 19 -9.06 18.16 -13.20
C LYS A 19 -8.68 19.00 -11.97
N ASP A 20 -7.52 19.64 -12.03
CA ASP A 20 -6.98 20.55 -10.99
C ASP A 20 -6.60 19.88 -9.64
N ASP A 21 -6.40 18.56 -9.57
CA ASP A 21 -5.90 17.91 -8.36
C ASP A 21 -4.36 17.94 -8.31
N LYS A 22 -3.84 18.86 -7.48
CA LYS A 22 -2.38 19.03 -7.28
C LYS A 22 -1.71 17.80 -6.66
N LEU A 23 -2.42 17.06 -5.79
CA LEU A 23 -1.91 15.84 -5.15
C LEU A 23 -1.78 14.72 -6.18
N PHE A 24 -2.84 14.51 -6.96
CA PHE A 24 -2.82 13.56 -8.08
C PHE A 24 -1.66 13.86 -9.05
N GLU A 25 -1.55 15.13 -9.46
CA GLU A 25 -0.49 15.55 -10.39
C GLU A 25 0.92 15.37 -9.79
N ALA A 26 1.10 15.64 -8.48
CA ALA A 26 2.38 15.47 -7.80
C ALA A 26 2.82 14.01 -7.79
N VAL A 27 1.92 13.06 -7.50
CA VAL A 27 2.21 11.64 -7.53
C VAL A 27 2.51 11.19 -8.97
N VAL A 28 1.66 11.52 -9.94
CA VAL A 28 1.86 11.13 -11.34
C VAL A 28 3.21 11.61 -11.87
N LYS A 29 3.62 12.83 -11.53
CA LYS A 29 4.89 13.43 -11.98
C LYS A 29 6.10 13.11 -11.08
N GLY A 30 5.94 12.31 -10.04
CA GLY A 30 7.02 11.95 -9.12
C GLY A 30 7.61 13.15 -8.38
N ARG A 31 6.78 14.12 -7.98
CA ARG A 31 7.21 15.36 -7.30
C ARG A 31 7.37 15.17 -5.78
N SER A 32 8.26 14.27 -5.37
CA SER A 32 8.49 13.88 -3.97
C SER A 32 8.75 15.06 -3.02
N LYS A 33 9.46 16.08 -3.49
CA LYS A 33 9.77 17.29 -2.67
C LYS A 33 8.56 18.18 -2.35
N LYS A 34 7.43 17.98 -3.05
CA LYS A 34 6.23 18.84 -2.90
C LYS A 34 5.07 18.13 -2.25
N ILE A 35 5.06 16.80 -2.26
CA ILE A 35 3.88 16.05 -1.85
C ILE A 35 3.53 16.27 -0.37
N GLU A 36 4.52 16.30 0.51
CA GLU A 36 4.29 16.51 1.94
C GLU A 36 3.66 17.87 2.24
N GLU A 37 4.15 18.93 1.55
CA GLU A 37 3.60 20.28 1.68
C GLU A 37 2.16 20.33 1.17
N LEU A 38 1.89 19.73 0.00
CA LEU A 38 0.55 19.68 -0.59
C LEU A 38 -0.45 18.91 0.28
N VAL A 39 -0.03 17.81 0.89
CA VAL A 39 -0.87 17.04 1.81
C VAL A 39 -1.19 17.87 3.06
N LYS A 40 -0.19 18.54 3.66
CA LYS A 40 -0.39 19.43 4.81
C LYS A 40 -1.35 20.57 4.45
N GLU A 41 -1.12 21.24 3.31
CA GLU A 41 -2.02 22.28 2.81
C GLU A 41 -3.46 21.79 2.65
N ALA A 42 -3.65 20.58 2.11
CA ALA A 42 -4.98 20.01 1.95
C ALA A 42 -5.65 19.73 3.31
N LEU A 43 -4.92 19.19 4.29
CA LEU A 43 -5.41 18.96 5.65
C LEU A 43 -5.75 20.27 6.35
N ASP A 44 -4.90 21.30 6.24
CA ASP A 44 -5.13 22.63 6.83
C ASP A 44 -6.36 23.32 6.21
N ASN A 45 -6.66 23.04 4.95
CA ASN A 45 -7.87 23.48 4.25
C ASN A 45 -9.11 22.64 4.57
N GLY A 46 -9.01 21.69 5.51
CA GLY A 46 -10.14 20.87 6.00
C GLY A 46 -10.44 19.63 5.17
N ALA A 47 -9.51 19.19 4.30
CA ALA A 47 -9.67 17.92 3.61
C ALA A 47 -9.55 16.77 4.61
N ASP A 48 -10.43 15.77 4.50
CA ASP A 48 -10.35 14.55 5.27
C ASP A 48 -9.21 13.66 4.77
N ALA A 49 -8.40 13.13 5.70
CA ALA A 49 -7.21 12.33 5.38
C ALA A 49 -7.54 11.09 4.55
N GLN A 50 -8.64 10.37 4.87
CA GLN A 50 -9.09 9.21 4.09
C GLN A 50 -9.52 9.64 2.68
N SER A 51 -10.20 10.77 2.56
CA SER A 51 -10.61 11.32 1.26
C SER A 51 -9.42 11.67 0.36
N ILE A 52 -8.30 12.15 0.93
CA ILE A 52 -7.06 12.39 0.18
C ILE A 52 -6.54 11.08 -0.42
N ILE A 53 -6.50 10.00 0.37
CA ILE A 53 -6.07 8.69 -0.10
C ILE A 53 -6.97 8.20 -1.24
N ASP A 54 -8.28 8.17 -1.00
CA ASP A 54 -9.24 7.53 -1.91
C ASP A 54 -9.44 8.30 -3.21
N LYS A 55 -9.39 9.64 -3.15
CA LYS A 55 -9.72 10.51 -4.30
C LYS A 55 -8.50 11.02 -5.07
N SER A 56 -7.32 11.10 -4.41
CA SER A 56 -6.12 11.66 -5.02
C SER A 56 -5.00 10.63 -5.17
N LEU A 57 -4.55 10.00 -4.07
CA LEU A 57 -3.35 9.17 -4.09
C LEU A 57 -3.57 7.83 -4.81
N ILE A 58 -4.64 7.09 -4.50
CA ILE A 58 -4.97 5.81 -5.14
C ILE A 58 -5.27 5.99 -6.64
N PRO A 59 -6.11 6.95 -7.06
CA PRO A 59 -6.30 7.20 -8.49
C PRO A 59 -5.00 7.57 -9.21
N ALA A 60 -4.11 8.34 -8.57
CA ALA A 60 -2.85 8.74 -9.18
C ALA A 60 -1.92 7.55 -9.44
N ILE A 61 -1.68 6.68 -8.45
CA ILE A 61 -0.79 5.53 -8.66
C ILE A 61 -1.42 4.49 -9.60
N THR A 62 -2.73 4.36 -9.59
CA THR A 62 -3.46 3.53 -10.55
C THR A 62 -3.28 4.05 -11.98
N HIS A 63 -3.34 5.38 -12.17
CA HIS A 63 -3.08 6.00 -13.46
C HIS A 63 -1.63 5.77 -13.93
N VAL A 64 -0.65 5.91 -13.01
CA VAL A 64 0.77 5.60 -13.28
C VAL A 64 0.95 4.14 -13.73
N GLY A 65 0.28 3.19 -13.08
CA GLY A 65 0.27 1.79 -13.50
C GLY A 65 -0.24 1.63 -14.94
N LYS A 66 -1.37 2.27 -15.29
CA LYS A 66 -1.90 2.27 -16.68
C LYS A 66 -0.91 2.87 -17.69
N LEU A 67 -0.17 3.93 -17.31
CA LEU A 67 0.85 4.55 -18.17
C LEU A 67 2.06 3.61 -18.36
N PHE A 68 2.45 2.89 -17.33
CA PHE A 68 3.53 1.90 -17.37
C PHE A 68 3.14 0.70 -18.26
N ASP A 69 1.95 0.14 -18.10
CA ASP A 69 1.43 -0.96 -18.94
C ASP A 69 1.38 -0.60 -20.42
N LYS A 70 1.08 0.66 -20.72
CA LYS A 70 1.07 1.20 -22.10
C LYS A 70 2.45 1.61 -22.61
N GLN A 71 3.52 1.40 -21.82
CA GLN A 71 4.89 1.79 -22.18
C GLN A 71 5.08 3.30 -22.42
N ILE A 72 4.20 4.13 -21.83
CA ILE A 72 4.33 5.59 -21.83
C ILE A 72 5.27 6.00 -20.68
N TYR A 73 5.12 5.37 -19.50
CA TYR A 73 6.05 5.47 -18.39
C TYR A 73 6.98 4.26 -18.37
N TYR A 74 8.19 4.49 -17.89
CA TYR A 74 9.21 3.47 -17.68
C TYR A 74 9.48 3.31 -16.18
N LEU A 75 10.27 2.31 -15.82
CA LEU A 75 10.56 1.97 -14.43
C LEU A 75 11.00 3.16 -13.55
N PRO A 76 11.86 4.09 -14.01
CA PRO A 76 12.22 5.26 -13.19
C PRO A 76 11.04 6.16 -12.80
N GLN A 77 10.09 6.39 -13.73
CA GLN A 77 8.91 7.19 -13.43
C GLN A 77 7.97 6.46 -12.46
N LEU A 78 7.79 5.13 -12.65
CA LEU A 78 7.00 4.31 -11.75
C LEU A 78 7.56 4.37 -10.32
N ILE A 79 8.87 4.18 -10.15
CA ILE A 79 9.55 4.26 -8.85
C ILE A 79 9.36 5.65 -8.23
N SER A 80 9.63 6.73 -8.99
CA SER A 80 9.50 8.09 -8.48
C SER A 80 8.06 8.44 -8.06
N SER A 81 7.06 7.94 -8.78
CA SER A 81 5.66 8.12 -8.41
C SER A 81 5.29 7.34 -7.14
N ALA A 82 5.81 6.11 -7.02
CA ALA A 82 5.61 5.27 -5.85
C ALA A 82 6.22 5.89 -4.58
N GLU A 83 7.48 6.34 -4.65
CA GLU A 83 8.14 7.07 -3.56
C GLU A 83 7.39 8.34 -3.18
N THR A 84 6.86 9.06 -4.17
CA THR A 84 6.06 10.27 -3.92
C THR A 84 4.77 9.93 -3.17
N MET A 85 4.09 8.87 -3.54
CA MET A 85 2.89 8.40 -2.83
C MET A 85 3.21 7.99 -1.39
N GLU A 86 4.29 7.26 -1.17
CA GLU A 86 4.74 6.82 0.15
C GLU A 86 4.99 8.00 1.10
N LEU A 87 5.67 9.05 0.63
CA LEU A 87 5.88 10.27 1.39
C LEU A 87 4.55 10.97 1.73
N GLY A 88 3.60 11.02 0.80
CA GLY A 88 2.27 11.57 1.05
C GLY A 88 1.49 10.79 2.12
N ILE A 89 1.55 9.47 2.08
CA ILE A 89 0.94 8.58 3.09
C ILE A 89 1.57 8.81 4.46
N GLY A 90 2.90 8.96 4.56
CA GLY A 90 3.61 9.22 5.81
C GLY A 90 3.12 10.47 6.55
N VAL A 91 2.64 11.50 5.82
CA VAL A 91 2.03 12.69 6.43
C VAL A 91 0.62 12.40 6.97
N LEU A 92 -0.13 11.52 6.31
CA LEU A 92 -1.51 11.19 6.68
C LEU A 92 -1.60 10.20 7.85
N GLU A 93 -0.59 9.33 8.00
CA GLU A 93 -0.57 8.26 9.01
C GLU A 93 -0.80 8.78 10.45
N PRO A 94 -0.11 9.83 10.96
CA PRO A 94 -0.34 10.34 12.30
C PRO A 94 -1.76 10.92 12.49
N VAL A 95 -2.35 11.47 11.42
CA VAL A 95 -3.70 12.07 11.46
C VAL A 95 -4.75 10.97 11.59
N LEU A 96 -4.59 9.89 10.83
CA LEU A 96 -5.50 8.73 10.87
C LEU A 96 -5.36 7.91 12.17
N ALA A 97 -4.16 7.88 12.77
CA ALA A 97 -3.89 7.16 14.02
C ALA A 97 -4.50 7.80 15.28
N GLN A 98 -5.03 9.02 15.21
CA GLN A 98 -5.57 9.76 16.37
C GLN A 98 -6.92 9.23 16.88
N ASN A 99 -7.56 8.29 16.21
CA ASN A 99 -8.85 7.69 16.62
C ASN A 99 -8.73 6.56 17.67
N LYS A 100 -7.70 6.60 18.55
CA LYS A 100 -7.31 5.50 19.46
C LYS A 100 -8.02 5.43 20.82
N ASP A 101 -9.23 5.95 21.00
CA ASP A 101 -9.94 5.89 22.29
C ASP A 101 -10.74 4.58 22.52
N LYS A 102 -10.58 3.57 21.67
CA LYS A 102 -11.27 2.26 21.80
C LYS A 102 -10.26 1.13 21.91
N GLU A 103 -10.60 0.08 22.66
CA GLU A 103 -9.85 -1.18 22.59
C GLU A 103 -9.76 -1.65 21.14
N PRO A 104 -8.57 -2.10 20.67
CA PRO A 104 -8.40 -2.53 19.31
C PRO A 104 -9.34 -3.69 18.97
N LEU A 105 -9.83 -3.71 17.73
CA LEU A 105 -10.71 -4.78 17.23
C LEU A 105 -10.00 -6.14 17.16
N GLY A 106 -8.68 -6.14 17.17
CA GLY A 106 -7.80 -7.31 17.12
C GLY A 106 -6.39 -6.88 16.77
N THR A 107 -5.44 -7.78 16.90
CA THR A 107 -4.01 -7.57 16.63
C THR A 107 -3.61 -8.24 15.32
N ILE A 108 -2.98 -7.50 14.43
CA ILE A 108 -2.55 -7.97 13.10
C ILE A 108 -1.05 -7.76 12.94
N VAL A 109 -0.32 -8.81 12.61
CA VAL A 109 1.08 -8.71 12.17
C VAL A 109 1.10 -8.65 10.64
N MET A 110 1.72 -7.63 10.06
CA MET A 110 1.82 -7.43 8.60
C MET A 110 3.28 -7.49 8.16
N ALA A 111 3.55 -8.20 7.07
CA ALA A 111 4.89 -8.28 6.50
C ALA A 111 4.86 -8.44 4.98
N THR A 112 5.83 -7.85 4.29
CA THR A 112 6.22 -8.31 2.95
C THR A 112 7.24 -9.41 3.13
N VAL A 113 6.98 -10.56 2.52
CA VAL A 113 7.75 -11.80 2.75
C VAL A 113 9.21 -11.69 2.31
N GLU A 114 10.03 -12.61 2.78
CA GLU A 114 11.45 -12.71 2.45
C GLU A 114 11.68 -12.65 0.93
N HIS A 115 12.72 -11.94 0.52
CA HIS A 115 13.12 -11.69 -0.88
C HIS A 115 12.15 -10.81 -1.68
N ASP A 116 11.13 -10.22 -1.06
CA ASP A 116 10.25 -9.24 -1.70
C ASP A 116 10.41 -7.86 -1.05
N ILE A 117 10.63 -6.85 -1.89
CA ILE A 117 10.82 -5.45 -1.45
C ILE A 117 9.62 -4.55 -1.79
N HIS A 118 8.59 -5.11 -2.40
CA HIS A 118 7.42 -4.38 -2.86
C HIS A 118 6.39 -4.25 -1.73
N ASP A 119 6.41 -3.15 -1.01
CA ASP A 119 5.61 -2.95 0.20
C ASP A 119 4.58 -1.81 0.14
N ILE A 120 4.52 -1.05 -0.95
CA ILE A 120 3.58 0.08 -1.08
C ILE A 120 2.13 -0.36 -0.86
N GLY A 121 1.72 -1.46 -1.49
CA GLY A 121 0.37 -2.01 -1.32
C GLY A 121 0.11 -2.44 0.13
N LYS A 122 1.08 -3.10 0.77
CA LYS A 122 1.02 -3.48 2.18
C LYS A 122 0.89 -2.25 3.09
N ASN A 123 1.71 -1.21 2.88
CA ASN A 123 1.70 0.01 3.69
C ASN A 123 0.34 0.71 3.63
N LEU A 124 -0.30 0.72 2.46
CA LEU A 124 -1.66 1.25 2.31
C LEU A 124 -2.68 0.42 3.10
N VAL A 125 -2.61 -0.91 3.05
CA VAL A 125 -3.49 -1.80 3.81
C VAL A 125 -3.27 -1.63 5.32
N VAL A 126 -2.02 -1.54 5.78
CA VAL A 126 -1.66 -1.26 7.18
C VAL A 126 -2.30 0.03 7.66
N LEU A 127 -2.19 1.11 6.86
CA LEU A 127 -2.79 2.40 7.17
C LEU A 127 -4.31 2.30 7.33
N MET A 128 -4.98 1.61 6.41
CA MET A 128 -6.43 1.41 6.46
C MET A 128 -6.86 0.57 7.67
N LEU A 129 -6.16 -0.51 7.98
CA LEU A 129 -6.47 -1.36 9.13
C LEU A 129 -6.32 -0.60 10.45
N LYS A 130 -5.24 0.19 10.61
CA LYS A 130 -5.05 1.09 11.75
C LYS A 130 -6.19 2.10 11.87
N ASN A 131 -6.67 2.65 10.75
CA ASN A 131 -7.80 3.58 10.73
C ASN A 131 -9.12 2.91 11.14
N TYR A 132 -9.31 1.63 10.80
CA TYR A 132 -10.47 0.84 11.24
C TYR A 132 -10.41 0.41 12.71
N GLY A 133 -9.31 0.68 13.40
CA GLY A 133 -9.17 0.41 14.84
C GLY A 133 -8.51 -0.93 15.18
N TYR A 134 -7.79 -1.54 14.25
CA TYR A 134 -6.91 -2.68 14.55
C TYR A 134 -5.56 -2.20 15.10
N ASP A 135 -4.96 -3.00 15.98
CA ASP A 135 -3.56 -2.84 16.36
C ASP A 135 -2.70 -3.58 15.33
N VAL A 136 -1.95 -2.81 14.52
CA VAL A 136 -1.19 -3.38 13.41
C VAL A 136 0.30 -3.21 13.66
N ILE A 137 0.97 -4.35 13.79
CA ILE A 137 2.43 -4.47 13.90
C ILE A 137 2.96 -4.69 12.48
N ASP A 138 3.55 -3.67 11.90
CA ASP A 138 4.16 -3.72 10.57
C ASP A 138 5.64 -4.06 10.67
N LEU A 139 6.03 -5.22 10.17
CA LEU A 139 7.41 -5.70 10.17
C LEU A 139 8.23 -5.19 8.98
N GLY A 140 7.59 -4.46 8.06
CA GLY A 140 8.26 -3.95 6.87
C GLY A 140 8.33 -4.96 5.73
N LYS A 141 9.46 -4.97 5.02
CA LYS A 141 9.71 -5.77 3.82
C LYS A 141 10.92 -6.68 3.96
N ASP A 142 11.01 -7.70 3.10
CA ASP A 142 12.09 -8.70 3.12
C ASP A 142 12.20 -9.40 4.47
N VAL A 143 11.05 -9.85 5.02
CA VAL A 143 10.96 -10.39 6.38
C VAL A 143 10.97 -11.91 6.35
N PRO A 144 11.94 -12.58 7.02
CA PRO A 144 12.00 -14.02 7.15
C PRO A 144 10.75 -14.60 7.84
N ALA A 145 10.33 -15.80 7.44
CA ALA A 145 9.13 -16.45 7.96
C ALA A 145 9.18 -16.64 9.49
N GLU A 146 10.35 -17.01 10.03
CA GLU A 146 10.59 -17.20 11.45
C GLU A 146 10.34 -15.90 12.25
N THR A 147 10.82 -14.76 11.74
CA THR A 147 10.62 -13.44 12.34
C THR A 147 9.13 -13.06 12.39
N ILE A 148 8.38 -13.40 11.32
CA ILE A 148 6.93 -13.18 11.28
C ILE A 148 6.23 -14.00 12.37
N ILE A 149 6.61 -15.25 12.55
CA ILE A 149 6.04 -16.14 13.56
C ILE A 149 6.40 -15.68 14.97
N GLU A 150 7.64 -15.25 15.21
CA GLU A 150 8.08 -14.71 16.49
C GLU A 150 7.27 -13.47 16.87
N ALA A 151 7.13 -12.51 15.97
CA ALA A 151 6.32 -11.33 16.20
C ALA A 151 4.83 -11.65 16.44
N ALA A 152 4.27 -12.61 15.70
CA ALA A 152 2.89 -13.02 15.89
C ALA A 152 2.66 -13.64 17.27
N LYS A 153 3.61 -14.40 17.81
CA LYS A 153 3.56 -14.95 19.17
C LYS A 153 3.74 -13.86 20.22
N GLU A 154 4.71 -12.98 20.06
CA GLU A 154 5.02 -11.91 21.00
C GLU A 154 3.82 -10.99 21.22
N HIS A 155 3.14 -10.66 20.13
CA HIS A 155 1.99 -9.75 20.15
C HIS A 155 0.63 -10.47 20.27
N ASN A 156 0.61 -11.80 20.41
CA ASN A 156 -0.62 -12.61 20.41
C ASN A 156 -1.53 -12.25 19.23
N ALA A 157 -0.97 -12.21 18.02
CA ALA A 157 -1.66 -11.74 16.84
C ALA A 157 -2.83 -12.68 16.46
N ASP A 158 -4.00 -12.09 16.21
CA ASP A 158 -5.18 -12.78 15.69
C ASP A 158 -4.99 -13.12 14.20
N ILE A 159 -4.29 -12.23 13.48
CA ILE A 159 -4.10 -12.33 12.03
C ILE A 159 -2.63 -12.06 11.67
N ILE A 160 -2.11 -12.84 10.73
CA ILE A 160 -0.88 -12.57 10.00
C ILE A 160 -1.25 -12.20 8.57
N GLY A 161 -0.97 -10.96 8.17
CA GLY A 161 -1.14 -10.48 6.80
C GLY A 161 0.16 -10.52 6.03
N LEU A 162 0.17 -11.18 4.88
CA LEU A 162 1.35 -11.36 4.05
C LEU A 162 1.21 -10.63 2.71
N SER A 163 2.29 -10.01 2.28
CA SER A 163 2.38 -9.37 0.96
C SER A 163 3.51 -9.99 0.15
N ALA A 164 3.22 -10.31 -1.10
CA ALA A 164 4.21 -10.69 -2.12
C ALA A 164 3.71 -10.22 -3.49
N LEU A 165 4.56 -9.55 -4.24
CA LEU A 165 4.22 -9.09 -5.59
C LEU A 165 4.69 -10.06 -6.66
N MET A 166 5.82 -10.74 -6.45
CA MET A 166 6.41 -11.64 -7.44
C MET A 166 5.97 -13.08 -7.23
N THR A 167 5.74 -13.80 -8.32
CA THR A 167 5.40 -15.23 -8.27
C THR A 167 6.49 -16.08 -7.60
N THR A 168 7.76 -15.65 -7.69
CA THR A 168 8.90 -16.30 -7.05
C THR A 168 8.87 -16.16 -5.53
N THR A 169 8.38 -15.04 -5.00
CA THR A 169 8.33 -14.76 -3.56
C THR A 169 7.04 -15.27 -2.90
N MET A 170 5.98 -15.58 -3.68
CA MET A 170 4.75 -16.19 -3.15
C MET A 170 4.99 -17.51 -2.42
N MET A 171 6.08 -18.23 -2.74
CA MET A 171 6.42 -19.48 -2.03
C MET A 171 6.83 -19.24 -0.58
N GLU A 172 7.32 -18.05 -0.25
CA GLU A 172 7.66 -17.67 1.13
C GLU A 172 6.40 -17.57 2.01
N MET A 173 5.26 -17.14 1.46
CA MET A 173 3.97 -17.18 2.17
C MET A 173 3.64 -18.60 2.64
N LYS A 174 3.93 -19.62 1.83
CA LYS A 174 3.70 -21.02 2.18
C LYS A 174 4.56 -21.48 3.37
N LYS A 175 5.80 -20.96 3.50
CA LYS A 175 6.64 -21.24 4.67
C LYS A 175 5.98 -20.72 5.95
N VAL A 176 5.47 -19.49 5.93
CA VAL A 176 4.76 -18.90 7.08
C VAL A 176 3.55 -19.76 7.46
N VAL A 177 2.71 -20.13 6.49
CA VAL A 177 1.53 -21.00 6.72
C VAL A 177 1.93 -22.34 7.35
N ASN A 178 3.02 -22.94 6.89
CA ASN A 178 3.52 -24.20 7.46
C ASN A 178 3.98 -24.00 8.91
N LEU A 179 4.75 -22.95 9.18
CA LEU A 179 5.23 -22.65 10.53
C LEU A 179 4.09 -22.35 11.52
N VAL A 180 3.02 -21.66 11.09
CA VAL A 180 1.81 -21.46 11.90
C VAL A 180 1.22 -22.80 12.32
N LYS A 181 1.08 -23.76 11.38
CA LYS A 181 0.57 -25.10 11.66
C LYS A 181 1.51 -25.91 12.57
N GLU A 182 2.82 -25.92 12.30
CA GLU A 182 3.83 -26.64 13.08
C GLU A 182 3.90 -26.13 14.52
N ASN A 183 3.65 -24.84 14.73
CA ASN A 183 3.63 -24.23 16.05
C ASN A 183 2.24 -24.30 16.72
N ASN A 184 1.23 -24.95 16.12
CA ASN A 184 -0.14 -25.04 16.61
C ASN A 184 -0.75 -23.68 16.99
N MET A 185 -0.48 -22.64 16.19
CA MET A 185 -1.01 -21.30 16.43
C MET A 185 -2.45 -21.21 15.90
N ASP A 186 -3.33 -20.60 16.70
CA ASP A 186 -4.72 -20.27 16.30
C ASP A 186 -4.78 -18.87 15.66
N THR A 187 -3.84 -18.61 14.74
CA THR A 187 -3.70 -17.32 14.04
C THR A 187 -4.10 -17.49 12.58
N LEU A 188 -5.01 -16.64 12.10
CA LEU A 188 -5.41 -16.63 10.69
C LEU A 188 -4.29 -16.05 9.82
N VAL A 189 -3.99 -16.69 8.68
CA VAL A 189 -3.04 -16.17 7.69
C VAL A 189 -3.80 -15.76 6.43
N ILE A 190 -3.59 -14.51 5.99
CA ILE A 190 -4.22 -13.90 4.81
C ILE A 190 -3.16 -13.31 3.87
#